data_ca64fb1e9604dc52e25363ed7aed85fd
#
_entry.id   ca64fb1e9604dc52e25363ed7aed85fd
#
_cell.length_a   1.000
_cell.length_b   1.000
_cell.length_c   1.000
_cell.angle_alpha   90.00
_cell.angle_beta   90.00
_cell.angle_gamma   90.00
#
_symmetry.space_group_name_H-M   'P 1'
#
loop_
_entity.id
_entity.type
_entity.pdbx_description
1 polymer ?
#
loop_
_entity_poly.entity_id
_entity_poly.type
_entity_poly.pdbx_seq_one_letter_code
_entity_poly.pdbx_strand_id
1 'polypeptide(L)'
;MARPRIFVADDNPAFLRELASLLAAEFDVVATATDGRSALDLIRRYKPDLVVLDLAMPVLNGIEVTRELAMSSSSPPVVICSVETDPEVVEAARKAGAAAYVFKIRVQKELVLTLKSALQGKPFVSPSSIQ
;
A
#
# COMPACT_ATOMS: atom_id res chain seq x y z
N MET A 1 -10.90 -21.22 -3.16
CA MET A 1 -9.61 -20.64 -2.73
C MET A 1 -9.84 -19.38 -1.90
N ALA A 2 -9.06 -19.22 -0.84
CA ALA A 2 -9.18 -18.04 -0.02
C ALA A 2 -8.69 -16.81 -0.79
N ARG A 3 -9.33 -15.67 -0.54
CA ARG A 3 -8.87 -14.39 -1.08
C ARG A 3 -7.56 -13.98 -0.38
N PRO A 4 -6.65 -13.32 -1.08
CA PRO A 4 -5.48 -12.77 -0.42
C PRO A 4 -5.89 -11.80 0.68
N ARG A 5 -5.18 -11.84 1.81
CA ARG A 5 -5.45 -10.98 2.97
C ARG A 5 -4.69 -9.66 2.77
N ILE A 6 -5.37 -8.55 2.93
CA ILE A 6 -4.79 -7.23 2.67
C ILE A 6 -4.99 -6.29 3.86
N PHE A 7 -3.95 -5.49 4.13
CA PHE A 7 -4.00 -4.40 5.09
C PHE A 7 -4.00 -3.07 4.34
N VAL A 8 -4.80 -2.11 4.79
CA VAL A 8 -4.91 -0.80 4.14
C VAL A 8 -4.79 0.32 5.17
N ALA A 9 -3.97 1.32 4.91
CA ALA A 9 -3.84 2.50 5.76
C ALA A 9 -3.90 3.80 4.96
N ASP A 10 -4.66 4.76 5.46
CA ASP A 10 -4.81 6.09 4.87
C ASP A 10 -5.32 7.02 5.96
N ASP A 11 -4.76 8.23 6.06
CA ASP A 11 -5.16 9.16 7.12
C ASP A 11 -6.52 9.81 6.89
N ASN A 12 -7.08 9.67 5.69
CA ASN A 12 -8.42 10.16 5.37
C ASN A 12 -9.43 9.01 5.54
N PRO A 13 -10.29 9.04 6.59
CA PRO A 13 -11.22 7.94 6.85
C PRO A 13 -12.20 7.67 5.69
N ALA A 14 -12.63 8.72 4.98
CA ALA A 14 -13.54 8.56 3.86
C ALA A 14 -12.87 7.80 2.71
N PHE A 15 -11.63 8.18 2.36
CA PHE A 15 -10.89 7.49 1.31
C PHE A 15 -10.56 6.06 1.73
N LEU A 16 -10.23 5.85 3.00
CA LEU A 16 -9.96 4.51 3.54
C LEU A 16 -11.18 3.59 3.33
N ARG A 17 -12.38 4.09 3.59
CA ARG A 17 -13.61 3.34 3.36
C ARG A 17 -13.82 3.02 1.86
N GLU A 18 -13.51 3.97 0.99
CA GLU A 18 -13.59 3.74 -0.45
C GLU A 18 -12.62 2.65 -0.90
N LEU A 19 -11.39 2.69 -0.40
CA LEU A 19 -10.39 1.65 -0.72
C LEU A 19 -10.85 0.29 -0.22
N ALA A 20 -11.30 0.21 1.03
CA ALA A 20 -11.77 -1.05 1.60
C ALA A 20 -12.92 -1.64 0.77
N SER A 21 -13.85 -0.79 0.36
CA SER A 21 -14.98 -1.20 -0.47
C SER A 21 -14.53 -1.70 -1.86
N LEU A 22 -13.62 -0.95 -2.49
CA LEU A 22 -13.06 -1.33 -3.79
C LEU A 22 -12.36 -2.69 -3.72
N LEU A 23 -11.60 -2.92 -2.67
CA LEU A 23 -10.77 -4.12 -2.53
C LEU A 23 -11.54 -5.35 -2.05
N ALA A 24 -12.66 -5.16 -1.37
CA ALA A 24 -13.44 -6.27 -0.79
C ALA A 24 -13.97 -7.27 -1.83
N ALA A 25 -14.07 -6.86 -3.10
CA ALA A 25 -14.54 -7.76 -4.16
C ALA A 25 -13.55 -8.91 -4.41
N GLU A 26 -12.24 -8.66 -4.26
CA GLU A 26 -11.21 -9.65 -4.60
C GLU A 26 -10.23 -9.95 -3.48
N PHE A 27 -10.26 -9.17 -2.40
CA PHE A 27 -9.33 -9.33 -1.26
C PHE A 27 -10.10 -9.40 0.04
N ASP A 28 -9.46 -10.00 1.05
CA ASP A 28 -9.96 -10.00 2.41
C ASP A 28 -9.24 -8.88 3.18
N VAL A 29 -9.95 -7.76 3.43
CA VAL A 29 -9.39 -6.63 4.17
C VAL A 29 -9.38 -6.97 5.65
N VAL A 30 -8.23 -7.37 6.17
CA VAL A 30 -8.12 -7.91 7.54
C VAL A 30 -7.97 -6.84 8.60
N ALA A 31 -7.45 -5.68 8.25
CA ALA A 31 -7.30 -4.56 9.20
C ALA A 31 -7.04 -3.26 8.44
N THR A 32 -7.33 -2.14 9.09
CA THR A 32 -7.07 -0.80 8.55
C THR A 32 -6.48 0.10 9.63
N ALA A 33 -5.83 1.18 9.23
CA ALA A 33 -5.31 2.19 10.16
C ALA A 33 -5.31 3.57 9.51
N THR A 34 -5.19 4.61 10.34
CA THR A 34 -5.15 6.01 9.88
C THR A 34 -3.84 6.71 10.22
N ASP A 35 -2.90 6.01 10.84
CA ASP A 35 -1.56 6.54 11.12
C ASP A 35 -0.52 5.43 10.94
N GLY A 36 0.74 5.85 10.80
CA GLY A 36 1.81 4.91 10.46
C GLY A 36 2.22 3.98 11.59
N ARG A 37 2.15 4.43 12.84
CA ARG A 37 2.51 3.56 13.97
C ARG A 37 1.50 2.43 14.14
N SER A 38 0.22 2.77 14.10
CA SER A 38 -0.84 1.76 14.15
C SER A 38 -0.76 0.81 12.98
N ALA A 39 -0.44 1.35 11.77
CA ALA A 39 -0.27 0.53 10.57
C ALA A 39 0.82 -0.51 10.79
N LEU A 40 2.00 -0.09 11.26
CA LEU A 40 3.12 -0.99 11.46
C LEU A 40 2.79 -2.09 12.47
N ASP A 41 2.18 -1.72 13.59
CA ASP A 41 1.81 -2.67 14.64
C ASP A 41 0.79 -3.69 14.14
N LEU A 42 -0.23 -3.24 13.40
CA LEU A 42 -1.27 -4.13 12.87
C LEU A 42 -0.75 -5.05 11.78
N ILE A 43 0.13 -4.55 10.90
CA ILE A 43 0.75 -5.38 9.86
C ILE A 43 1.55 -6.50 10.50
N ARG A 44 2.33 -6.20 11.53
CA ARG A 44 3.11 -7.21 12.25
C ARG A 44 2.22 -8.22 12.96
N ARG A 45 1.08 -7.78 13.47
CA ARG A 45 0.14 -8.63 14.19
C ARG A 45 -0.64 -9.55 13.26
N TYR A 46 -1.21 -9.01 12.19
CA TYR A 46 -2.10 -9.76 11.28
C TYR A 46 -1.37 -10.49 10.16
N LYS A 47 -0.14 -10.10 9.87
CA LYS A 47 0.68 -10.73 8.82
C LYS A 47 -0.08 -10.89 7.50
N PRO A 48 -0.54 -9.77 6.91
CA PRO A 48 -1.29 -9.83 5.65
C PRO A 48 -0.39 -10.29 4.50
N ASP A 49 -1.03 -10.69 3.39
CA ASP A 49 -0.32 -11.06 2.17
C ASP A 49 0.10 -9.83 1.37
N LEU A 50 -0.61 -8.72 1.53
CA LEU A 50 -0.39 -7.46 0.82
C LEU A 50 -0.67 -6.27 1.73
N VAL A 51 0.01 -5.16 1.46
CA VAL A 51 -0.18 -3.91 2.21
C VAL A 51 -0.36 -2.75 1.24
N VAL A 52 -1.38 -1.91 1.48
CA VAL A 52 -1.56 -0.63 0.80
C VAL A 52 -1.38 0.49 1.82
N LEU A 53 -0.48 1.41 1.55
CA LEU A 53 -0.19 2.53 2.44
C LEU A 53 -0.30 3.86 1.71
N ASP A 54 -0.97 4.82 2.34
CA ASP A 54 -0.85 6.22 1.96
C ASP A 54 0.56 6.70 2.34
N LEU A 55 1.10 7.63 1.57
CA LEU A 55 2.37 8.24 1.87
C LEU A 55 2.27 9.19 3.07
N ALA A 56 1.28 10.08 3.04
CA ALA A 56 1.12 11.13 4.05
C ALA A 56 0.26 10.66 5.22
N MET A 57 0.90 10.15 6.25
CA MET A 57 0.21 9.72 7.49
C MET A 57 0.93 10.31 8.69
N PRO A 58 0.17 10.59 9.80
CA PRO A 58 0.80 11.04 11.05
C PRO A 58 1.69 9.98 11.68
N VAL A 59 2.60 10.39 12.49
CA VAL A 59 3.54 9.61 13.31
C VAL A 59 4.65 8.98 12.45
N LEU A 60 4.29 8.08 11.53
CA LEU A 60 5.20 7.52 10.52
C LEU A 60 4.51 7.63 9.17
N ASN A 61 5.21 8.16 8.17
CA ASN A 61 4.67 8.20 6.81
C ASN A 61 4.80 6.83 6.13
N GLY A 62 4.20 6.70 4.94
CA GLY A 62 4.19 5.42 4.22
C GLY A 62 5.58 4.91 3.84
N ILE A 63 6.52 5.81 3.53
CA ILE A 63 7.90 5.43 3.22
C ILE A 63 8.60 4.91 4.48
N GLU A 64 8.39 5.56 5.61
CA GLU A 64 8.97 5.12 6.89
C GLU A 64 8.45 3.74 7.29
N VAL A 65 7.15 3.51 7.16
CA VAL A 65 6.55 2.19 7.43
C VAL A 65 7.14 1.13 6.50
N THR A 66 7.22 1.45 5.20
CA THR A 66 7.79 0.54 4.20
C THR A 66 9.23 0.17 4.55
N ARG A 67 10.03 1.16 4.94
CA ARG A 67 11.43 0.93 5.30
C ARG A 67 11.55 0.02 6.51
N GLU A 68 10.71 0.23 7.53
CA GLU A 68 10.69 -0.61 8.72
C GLU A 68 10.29 -2.05 8.39
N LEU A 69 9.29 -2.23 7.55
CA LEU A 69 8.86 -3.56 7.12
C LEU A 69 9.95 -4.28 6.33
N ALA A 70 10.68 -3.54 5.49
CA ALA A 70 11.72 -4.13 4.65
C ALA A 70 12.91 -4.68 5.45
N MET A 71 13.03 -4.33 6.71
CA MET A 71 14.07 -4.88 7.59
C MET A 71 13.80 -6.35 7.94
N SER A 72 12.58 -6.82 7.77
CA SER A 72 12.22 -8.22 8.00
C SER A 72 12.29 -9.01 6.70
N SER A 73 12.85 -10.21 6.74
CA SER A 73 12.93 -11.09 5.56
C SER A 73 11.58 -11.64 5.12
N SER A 74 10.57 -11.56 5.98
CA SER A 74 9.22 -12.07 5.69
C SER A 74 8.20 -10.94 5.48
N SER A 75 8.66 -9.76 5.10
CA SER A 75 7.81 -8.60 4.86
C SER A 75 6.85 -8.83 3.68
N PRO A 76 5.57 -8.46 3.83
CA PRO A 76 4.64 -8.53 2.69
C PRO A 76 4.97 -7.43 1.69
N PRO A 77 4.61 -7.60 0.41
CA PRO A 77 4.76 -6.54 -0.57
C PRO A 77 3.89 -5.33 -0.20
N VAL A 78 4.47 -4.14 -0.36
CA VAL A 78 3.83 -2.87 -0.04
C VAL A 78 3.58 -2.09 -1.32
N VAL A 79 2.35 -1.63 -1.50
CA VAL A 79 1.97 -0.73 -2.59
C VAL A 79 1.63 0.63 -1.97
N ILE A 80 2.35 1.66 -2.37
CA ILE A 80 2.06 3.03 -1.95
C ILE A 80 0.94 3.57 -2.82
N CYS A 81 -0.08 4.18 -2.22
CA CYS A 81 -1.19 4.81 -2.92
C CYS A 81 -1.29 6.25 -2.43
N SER A 82 -0.97 7.22 -3.29
CA SER A 82 -0.78 8.61 -2.85
C SER A 82 -1.22 9.63 -3.90
N VAL A 83 -1.55 10.83 -3.45
CA VAL A 83 -1.77 12.00 -4.33
C VAL A 83 -0.45 12.57 -4.85
N GLU A 84 0.68 12.25 -4.19
CA GLU A 84 2.00 12.79 -4.57
C GLU A 84 2.47 12.19 -5.88
N THR A 85 2.86 13.05 -6.83
CA THR A 85 3.26 12.63 -8.18
C THR A 85 4.73 12.93 -8.51
N ASP A 86 5.49 13.51 -7.56
CA ASP A 86 6.90 13.84 -7.78
C ASP A 86 7.70 12.56 -8.04
N PRO A 87 8.40 12.46 -9.19
CA PRO A 87 9.21 11.28 -9.49
C PRO A 87 10.27 10.96 -8.43
N GLU A 88 10.79 11.98 -7.75
CA GLU A 88 11.76 11.76 -6.68
C GLU A 88 11.14 11.05 -5.48
N VAL A 89 9.88 11.34 -5.18
CA VAL A 89 9.14 10.69 -4.10
C VAL A 89 8.83 9.25 -4.48
N VAL A 90 8.42 9.02 -5.73
CA VAL A 90 8.19 7.66 -6.24
C VAL A 90 9.47 6.83 -6.13
N GLU A 91 10.62 7.42 -6.50
CA GLU A 91 11.91 6.73 -6.41
C GLU A 91 12.28 6.44 -4.95
N ALA A 92 12.02 7.38 -4.03
CA ALA A 92 12.27 7.17 -2.61
C ALA A 92 11.44 5.99 -2.06
N ALA A 93 10.19 5.85 -2.50
CA ALA A 93 9.34 4.72 -2.12
C ALA A 93 9.93 3.40 -2.63
N ARG A 94 10.38 3.39 -3.90
CA ARG A 94 11.02 2.20 -4.48
C ARG A 94 12.27 1.81 -3.70
N LYS A 95 13.12 2.76 -3.38
CA LYS A 95 14.35 2.51 -2.61
C LYS A 95 14.08 2.03 -1.20
N ALA A 96 12.97 2.46 -0.61
CA ALA A 96 12.57 2.01 0.73
C ALA A 96 12.10 0.55 0.73
N GLY A 97 11.79 -0.01 -0.43
CA GLY A 97 11.38 -1.40 -0.56
C GLY A 97 9.94 -1.59 -1.03
N ALA A 98 9.24 -0.53 -1.45
CA ALA A 98 7.89 -0.66 -1.99
C ALA A 98 7.91 -1.50 -3.27
N ALA A 99 6.86 -2.30 -3.45
CA ALA A 99 6.68 -3.13 -4.65
C ALA A 99 6.07 -2.34 -5.80
N ALA A 100 5.33 -1.26 -5.49
CA ALA A 100 4.66 -0.45 -6.49
C ALA A 100 4.20 0.88 -5.91
N TYR A 101 3.83 1.79 -6.81
CA TYR A 101 3.29 3.09 -6.45
C TYR A 101 2.11 3.40 -7.37
N VAL A 102 0.97 3.76 -6.81
CA VAL A 102 -0.24 4.10 -7.56
C VAL A 102 -0.67 5.51 -7.18
N PHE A 103 -0.94 6.36 -8.17
CA PHE A 103 -1.51 7.68 -7.91
C PHE A 103 -2.98 7.55 -7.54
N LYS A 104 -3.43 8.27 -6.51
CA LYS A 104 -4.83 8.19 -6.06
C LYS A 104 -5.84 8.47 -7.18
N ILE A 105 -5.49 9.33 -8.12
CA ILE A 105 -6.36 9.63 -9.26
C ILE A 105 -6.57 8.42 -10.18
N ARG A 106 -5.69 7.42 -10.09
CA ARG A 106 -5.74 6.20 -10.91
C ARG A 106 -6.21 4.97 -10.16
N VAL A 107 -6.62 5.12 -8.90
CA VAL A 107 -6.88 3.99 -8.02
C VAL A 107 -7.96 3.04 -8.58
N GLN A 108 -9.03 3.58 -9.15
CA GLN A 108 -10.12 2.77 -9.70
C GLN A 108 -9.66 1.88 -10.86
N LYS A 109 -8.73 2.38 -11.68
CA LYS A 109 -8.27 1.66 -12.86
C LYS A 109 -7.08 0.77 -12.58
N GLU A 110 -6.20 1.15 -11.66
CA GLU A 110 -4.87 0.53 -11.56
C GLU A 110 -4.61 -0.26 -10.30
N LEU A 111 -5.28 0.05 -9.19
CA LEU A 111 -4.88 -0.51 -7.90
C LEU A 111 -4.99 -2.03 -7.85
N VAL A 112 -6.11 -2.60 -8.25
CA VAL A 112 -6.32 -4.05 -8.17
C VAL A 112 -5.30 -4.81 -9.01
N LEU A 113 -5.08 -4.38 -10.25
CA LEU A 113 -4.08 -5.02 -11.13
C LEU A 113 -2.67 -4.89 -10.57
N THR A 114 -2.34 -3.73 -10.02
CA THR A 114 -1.03 -3.49 -9.41
C THR A 114 -0.82 -4.38 -8.20
N LEU A 115 -1.85 -4.55 -7.37
CA LEU A 115 -1.79 -5.46 -6.21
C LEU A 115 -1.57 -6.91 -6.64
N LYS A 116 -2.25 -7.36 -7.68
CA LYS A 116 -2.06 -8.71 -8.20
C LYS A 116 -0.64 -8.91 -8.72
N SER A 117 -0.09 -7.91 -9.39
CA SER A 117 1.28 -7.92 -9.87
C SER A 117 2.28 -8.00 -8.71
N ALA A 118 2.07 -7.21 -7.68
CA ALA A 118 2.92 -7.21 -6.48
C ALA A 118 2.88 -8.56 -5.76
N LEU A 119 1.71 -9.17 -5.68
CA LEU A 119 1.51 -10.47 -5.05
C LEU A 119 2.30 -11.57 -5.78
N GLN A 120 2.46 -11.43 -7.10
CA GLN A 120 3.24 -12.36 -7.93
C GLN A 120 4.75 -12.12 -7.86
N GLY A 121 5.19 -11.14 -7.09
CA GLY A 121 6.61 -10.82 -6.95
C GLY A 121 7.24 -10.18 -8.18
N LYS A 122 6.46 -9.53 -9.02
CA LYS A 122 6.97 -8.86 -10.21
C LYS A 122 7.81 -7.63 -9.84
N PRO A 123 8.70 -7.16 -10.75
CA PRO A 123 9.49 -5.96 -10.51
C PRO A 123 8.64 -4.75 -10.18
N PHE A 124 9.25 -3.74 -9.58
CA PHE A 124 8.56 -2.52 -9.16
C PHE A 124 7.67 -1.95 -10.26
N VAL A 125 6.41 -1.69 -9.93
CA VAL A 125 5.43 -1.12 -10.85
C VAL A 125 5.37 0.39 -10.64
N SER A 126 5.84 1.14 -11.64
CA SER A 126 5.76 2.61 -11.62
C SER A 126 4.33 3.06 -11.92
N PRO A 127 3.91 4.20 -11.34
CA PRO A 127 2.58 4.72 -11.65
C PRO A 127 2.50 5.20 -13.10
N SER A 128 1.30 5.11 -13.68
CA SER A 128 1.04 5.64 -15.02
C SER A 128 1.07 7.17 -14.99
N SER A 129 1.52 7.76 -16.08
CA SER A 129 1.54 9.23 -16.23
C SER A 129 0.14 9.81 -16.11
N ILE A 130 0.06 10.97 -15.46
CA ILE A 130 -1.17 11.75 -15.41
C ILE A 130 -1.19 12.68 -16.63
N GLN A 131 -2.23 12.59 -17.43
CA GLN A 131 -2.39 13.45 -18.60
C GLN A 131 -3.79 14.00 -18.66
#